data_282015b278bd512e698d8b565c69d9ad
#
_entry.id   282015b278bd512e698d8b565c69d9ad
#
_cell.length_a   1.000
_cell.length_b   1.000
_cell.length_c   1.000
_cell.angle_alpha   90.00
_cell.angle_beta   90.00
_cell.angle_gamma   90.00
#
_symmetry.space_group_name_H-M   'P 1'
#
loop_
_entity.id
_entity.type
_entity.pdbx_description
1 polymer ?
#
loop_
_entity_poly.entity_id
_entity_poly.type
_entity_poly.pdbx_seq_one_letter_code
_entity_poly.pdbx_strand_id
1 'polypeptide(L)'
;AQQQTEYNRKGDEALKRKDYRDAKMWFEEGVSYCDDYSIDKLTEIWLINERMRPSMRSLMNKCLNCLNVRGTEQDTTAMHQLILYYEKGIGAPANEELARYWTEILAEARKPVEYIPYTAEQLEKDKQPMSLFVGYHYSIEAPYGLTIGGMKKHVGWYARFKTNMGFDKYTTKCSDRNGGEIIDFSSDQSYYFTGNKKKNSYA
;
A
#
# COMPACT_ATOMS: atom_id res chain seq x y z
N ALA A 1 -25.52 -5.36 0.36
CA ALA A 1 -26.23 -4.46 1.28
C ALA A 1 -25.29 -4.17 2.44
N GLN A 2 -24.83 -2.92 2.58
CA GLN A 2 -24.08 -2.48 3.77
C GLN A 2 -25.00 -2.63 4.96
N GLN A 3 -24.52 -3.31 5.99
CA GLN A 3 -25.26 -3.48 7.24
C GLN A 3 -25.31 -2.10 7.90
N GLN A 4 -26.51 -1.49 7.95
CA GLN A 4 -26.71 -0.19 8.56
C GLN A 4 -26.31 -0.24 10.03
N THR A 5 -25.45 0.68 10.46
CA THR A 5 -25.00 0.74 11.85
C THR A 5 -26.15 1.06 12.80
N GLU A 6 -26.05 0.67 14.07
CA GLU A 6 -27.11 0.86 15.04
C GLU A 6 -27.45 2.35 15.24
N TYR A 7 -26.43 3.21 15.29
CA TYR A 7 -26.63 4.66 15.42
C TYR A 7 -27.33 5.25 14.19
N ASN A 8 -27.03 4.80 12.97
CA ASN A 8 -27.70 5.27 11.75
C ASN A 8 -29.18 4.84 11.74
N ARG A 9 -29.45 3.59 12.11
CA ARG A 9 -30.84 3.10 12.21
C ARG A 9 -31.67 3.90 13.22
N LYS A 10 -31.11 4.13 14.43
CA LYS A 10 -31.82 4.91 15.49
C LYS A 10 -31.96 6.39 15.10
N GLY A 11 -30.97 6.97 14.46
CA GLY A 11 -31.01 8.32 13.91
C GLY A 11 -32.13 8.47 12.88
N ASP A 12 -32.26 7.52 11.96
CA ASP A 12 -33.35 7.50 10.96
C ASP A 12 -34.75 7.33 11.60
N GLU A 13 -34.86 6.49 12.62
CA GLU A 13 -36.11 6.35 13.38
C GLU A 13 -36.52 7.65 14.06
N ALA A 14 -35.54 8.39 14.63
CA ALA A 14 -35.78 9.71 15.21
C ALA A 14 -36.20 10.75 14.14
N LEU A 15 -35.56 10.74 12.97
CA LEU A 15 -35.93 11.60 11.82
C LEU A 15 -37.35 11.34 11.34
N LYS A 16 -37.77 10.07 11.25
CA LYS A 16 -39.16 9.70 10.89
C LYS A 16 -40.20 10.30 11.86
N ARG A 17 -39.82 10.41 13.14
CA ARG A 17 -40.66 11.05 14.18
C ARG A 17 -40.53 12.57 14.19
N LYS A 18 -39.65 13.15 13.32
CA LYS A 18 -39.27 14.56 13.31
C LYS A 18 -38.58 15.03 14.61
N ASP A 19 -38.02 14.10 15.36
CA ASP A 19 -37.26 14.42 16.56
C ASP A 19 -35.77 14.67 16.16
N TYR A 20 -35.51 15.90 15.75
CA TYR A 20 -34.18 16.31 15.30
C TYR A 20 -33.14 16.37 16.42
N ARG A 21 -33.57 16.45 17.69
CA ARG A 21 -32.63 16.42 18.83
C ARG A 21 -32.07 15.01 19.04
N ASP A 22 -32.98 14.04 19.06
CA ASP A 22 -32.62 12.63 19.19
C ASP A 22 -31.84 12.16 17.96
N ALA A 23 -32.28 12.52 16.77
CA ALA A 23 -31.54 12.22 15.54
C ALA A 23 -30.10 12.77 15.55
N LYS A 24 -29.93 14.05 15.97
CA LYS A 24 -28.60 14.66 16.13
C LYS A 24 -27.71 13.83 17.06
N MET A 25 -28.22 13.38 18.20
CA MET A 25 -27.46 12.63 19.19
C MET A 25 -26.96 11.31 18.61
N TRP A 26 -27.79 10.58 17.89
CA TRP A 26 -27.36 9.31 17.26
C TRP A 26 -26.38 9.50 16.14
N PHE A 27 -26.55 10.49 15.26
CA PHE A 27 -25.60 10.77 14.19
C PHE A 27 -24.29 11.38 14.70
N GLU A 28 -24.27 12.07 15.85
CA GLU A 28 -23.04 12.54 16.48
C GLU A 28 -22.11 11.39 16.85
N GLU A 29 -22.65 10.23 17.25
CA GLU A 29 -21.86 9.02 17.45
C GLU A 29 -21.17 8.58 16.15
N GLY A 30 -21.89 8.58 15.01
CA GLY A 30 -21.32 8.25 13.71
C GLY A 30 -20.22 9.21 13.25
N VAL A 31 -20.34 10.51 13.55
CA VAL A 31 -19.29 11.49 13.23
C VAL A 31 -17.99 11.19 13.96
N SER A 32 -18.02 10.56 15.13
CA SER A 32 -16.80 10.14 15.83
C SER A 32 -15.98 9.10 15.05
N TYR A 33 -16.62 8.41 14.11
CA TYR A 33 -16.01 7.48 13.17
C TYR A 33 -15.90 8.04 11.74
N CYS A 34 -16.17 9.34 11.55
CA CYS A 34 -16.25 9.99 10.24
C CYS A 34 -17.20 9.27 9.26
N ASP A 35 -18.32 8.73 9.77
CA ASP A 35 -19.31 8.01 8.98
C ASP A 35 -20.04 8.95 8.03
N ASP A 36 -20.00 8.66 6.74
CA ASP A 36 -20.55 9.47 5.66
C ASP A 36 -22.03 9.70 5.81
N TYR A 37 -22.76 8.64 6.09
CA TYR A 37 -24.20 8.69 6.22
C TYR A 37 -24.62 9.63 7.34
N SER A 38 -23.94 9.55 8.50
CA SER A 38 -24.18 10.43 9.64
C SER A 38 -23.87 11.89 9.31
N ILE A 39 -22.78 12.15 8.58
CA ILE A 39 -22.40 13.50 8.14
C ILE A 39 -23.46 14.06 7.19
N ASP A 40 -23.92 13.28 6.21
CA ASP A 40 -24.97 13.67 5.28
C ASP A 40 -26.26 14.02 5.99
N LYS A 41 -26.71 13.17 6.91
CA LYS A 41 -27.96 13.40 7.67
C LYS A 41 -27.89 14.63 8.59
N LEU A 42 -26.73 14.86 9.22
CA LEU A 42 -26.51 16.08 10.01
C LEU A 42 -26.50 17.34 9.14
N THR A 43 -25.94 17.24 7.94
CA THR A 43 -25.95 18.33 6.96
C THR A 43 -27.38 18.63 6.51
N GLU A 44 -28.20 17.62 6.23
CA GLU A 44 -29.63 17.78 5.94
C GLU A 44 -30.36 18.49 7.09
N ILE A 45 -30.16 18.06 8.35
CA ILE A 45 -30.77 18.69 9.54
C ILE A 45 -30.35 20.16 9.66
N TRP A 46 -29.06 20.46 9.45
CA TRP A 46 -28.54 21.82 9.47
C TRP A 46 -29.23 22.72 8.44
N LEU A 47 -29.41 22.22 7.21
CA LEU A 47 -30.00 22.98 6.12
C LEU A 47 -31.49 23.26 6.34
N ILE A 48 -32.23 22.30 6.85
CA ILE A 48 -33.69 22.43 7.01
C ILE A 48 -34.14 23.06 8.34
N ASN A 49 -33.27 23.00 9.38
CA ASN A 49 -33.66 23.43 10.72
C ASN A 49 -32.74 24.56 11.27
N GLU A 50 -33.04 25.77 10.90
CA GLU A 50 -32.28 26.94 11.33
C GLU A 50 -32.19 27.12 12.85
N ARG A 51 -33.26 26.76 13.58
CA ARG A 51 -33.29 26.89 15.04
C ARG A 51 -32.26 26.01 15.75
N MET A 52 -31.84 24.92 15.13
CA MET A 52 -30.85 23.99 15.70
C MET A 52 -29.41 24.38 15.38
N ARG A 53 -29.13 25.22 14.38
CA ARG A 53 -27.81 25.59 13.93
C ARG A 53 -26.88 26.03 15.08
N PRO A 54 -27.28 26.89 16.03
CA PRO A 54 -26.41 27.29 17.14
C PRO A 54 -25.91 26.09 17.97
N SER A 55 -26.78 25.11 18.22
CA SER A 55 -26.47 23.91 19.01
C SER A 55 -25.68 22.85 18.23
N MET A 56 -25.60 22.97 16.92
CA MET A 56 -24.92 22.04 16.03
C MET A 56 -23.54 22.55 15.58
N ARG A 57 -23.16 23.81 15.85
CA ARG A 57 -21.96 24.45 15.32
C ARG A 57 -20.68 23.63 15.58
N SER A 58 -20.48 23.16 16.80
CA SER A 58 -19.29 22.36 17.17
C SER A 58 -19.30 21.00 16.46
N LEU A 59 -20.46 20.37 16.34
CA LEU A 59 -20.61 19.11 15.65
C LEU A 59 -20.36 19.23 14.14
N MET A 60 -20.88 20.29 13.51
CA MET A 60 -20.63 20.56 12.08
C MET A 60 -19.16 20.89 11.81
N ASN A 61 -18.46 21.47 12.78
CA ASN A 61 -17.00 21.65 12.67
C ASN A 61 -16.25 20.31 12.68
N LYS A 62 -16.67 19.34 13.51
CA LYS A 62 -16.15 17.96 13.45
C LYS A 62 -16.41 17.31 12.10
N CYS A 63 -17.63 17.45 11.56
CA CYS A 63 -17.96 16.97 10.21
C CYS A 63 -17.04 17.58 9.15
N LEU A 64 -16.81 18.91 9.21
CA LEU A 64 -15.92 19.60 8.29
C LEU A 64 -14.48 19.05 8.36
N ASN A 65 -13.99 18.74 9.55
CA ASN A 65 -12.67 18.14 9.72
C ASN A 65 -12.57 16.75 9.08
N CYS A 66 -13.59 15.89 9.28
CA CYS A 66 -13.67 14.58 8.61
C CYS A 66 -13.69 14.74 7.08
N LEU A 67 -14.48 15.67 6.56
CA LEU A 67 -14.55 15.93 5.12
C LEU A 67 -13.23 16.46 4.55
N ASN A 68 -12.52 17.32 5.28
CA ASN A 68 -11.21 17.81 4.83
C ASN A 68 -10.18 16.65 4.71
N VAL A 69 -10.12 15.75 5.68
CA VAL A 69 -9.23 14.58 5.61
C VAL A 69 -9.55 13.76 4.36
N ARG A 70 -10.82 13.40 4.15
CA ARG A 70 -11.25 12.61 3.00
C ARG A 70 -11.07 13.33 1.67
N GLY A 71 -11.31 14.65 1.64
CA GLY A 71 -11.05 15.46 0.44
C GLY A 71 -9.59 15.41 0.02
N THR A 72 -8.64 15.41 0.98
CA THR A 72 -7.21 15.24 0.68
C THR A 72 -6.85 13.84 0.20
N GLU A 73 -7.67 12.84 0.54
CA GLU A 73 -7.56 11.45 0.04
C GLU A 73 -8.22 11.25 -1.33
N GLN A 74 -8.58 12.33 -2.02
CA GLN A 74 -9.20 12.35 -3.34
C GLN A 74 -10.63 11.78 -3.40
N ASP A 75 -11.34 11.78 -2.28
CA ASP A 75 -12.76 11.43 -2.26
C ASP A 75 -13.60 12.55 -2.87
N THR A 76 -14.12 12.31 -4.06
CA THR A 76 -14.92 13.29 -4.81
C THR A 76 -16.26 13.61 -4.14
N THR A 77 -16.82 12.70 -3.35
CA THR A 77 -18.05 12.93 -2.58
C THR A 77 -17.78 13.90 -1.45
N ALA A 78 -16.69 13.71 -0.70
CA ALA A 78 -16.26 14.63 0.34
C ALA A 78 -15.92 16.02 -0.24
N MET A 79 -15.27 16.11 -1.41
CA MET A 79 -15.00 17.38 -2.07
C MET A 79 -16.26 18.16 -2.41
N HIS A 80 -17.32 17.48 -2.88
CA HIS A 80 -18.62 18.09 -3.12
C HIS A 80 -19.23 18.69 -1.84
N GLN A 81 -19.16 17.93 -0.76
CA GLN A 81 -19.66 18.42 0.52
C GLN A 81 -18.82 19.59 1.05
N LEU A 82 -17.50 19.56 0.88
CA LEU A 82 -16.62 20.67 1.27
C LEU A 82 -16.97 21.97 0.55
N ILE A 83 -17.29 21.93 -0.74
CA ILE A 83 -17.76 23.09 -1.49
C ILE A 83 -19.02 23.67 -0.82
N LEU A 84 -20.02 22.81 -0.55
CA LEU A 84 -21.25 23.23 0.12
C LEU A 84 -20.99 23.81 1.51
N TYR A 85 -20.10 23.20 2.29
CA TYR A 85 -19.77 23.65 3.64
C TYR A 85 -19.13 25.03 3.63
N TYR A 86 -18.18 25.27 2.74
CA TYR A 86 -17.52 26.56 2.62
C TYR A 86 -18.40 27.64 1.99
N GLU A 87 -19.28 27.32 1.05
CA GLU A 87 -20.26 28.25 0.49
C GLU A 87 -21.30 28.69 1.51
N LYS A 88 -21.82 27.75 2.29
CA LYS A 88 -22.92 28.00 3.24
C LYS A 88 -22.46 28.35 4.65
N GLY A 89 -21.15 28.27 4.93
CA GLY A 89 -20.63 28.54 6.27
C GLY A 89 -21.05 27.44 7.28
N ILE A 90 -20.97 26.16 6.88
CA ILE A 90 -21.31 25.02 7.72
C ILE A 90 -20.07 24.58 8.50
N GLY A 91 -20.11 24.61 9.82
CA GLY A 91 -18.99 24.21 10.67
C GLY A 91 -17.85 25.24 10.78
N ALA A 92 -17.68 26.11 9.80
CA ALA A 92 -16.75 27.24 9.77
C ALA A 92 -17.44 28.45 9.11
N PRO A 93 -16.89 29.67 9.24
CA PRO A 93 -17.36 30.81 8.45
C PRO A 93 -17.29 30.53 6.95
N ALA A 94 -18.23 31.07 6.18
CA ALA A 94 -18.22 30.94 4.73
C ALA A 94 -16.89 31.48 4.16
N ASN A 95 -16.33 30.73 3.19
CA ASN A 95 -15.07 31.05 2.56
C ASN A 95 -15.11 30.68 1.07
N GLU A 96 -15.30 31.70 0.23
CA GLU A 96 -15.40 31.53 -1.23
C GLU A 96 -14.10 31.04 -1.85
N GLU A 97 -12.94 31.38 -1.29
CA GLU A 97 -11.64 30.94 -1.82
C GLU A 97 -11.47 29.43 -1.63
N LEU A 98 -11.82 28.90 -0.46
CA LEU A 98 -11.77 27.45 -0.21
C LEU A 98 -12.84 26.71 -1.01
N ALA A 99 -14.06 27.26 -1.18
CA ALA A 99 -15.08 26.68 -2.03
C ALA A 99 -14.57 26.57 -3.49
N ARG A 100 -13.96 27.65 -4.02
CA ARG A 100 -13.35 27.64 -5.36
C ARG A 100 -12.21 26.64 -5.47
N TYR A 101 -11.30 26.62 -4.49
CA TYR A 101 -10.20 25.65 -4.45
C TYR A 101 -10.72 24.21 -4.59
N TRP A 102 -11.69 23.80 -3.79
CA TRP A 102 -12.25 22.45 -3.87
C TRP A 102 -13.01 22.19 -5.18
N THR A 103 -13.62 23.23 -5.77
CA THR A 103 -14.25 23.11 -7.09
C THR A 103 -13.22 22.82 -8.18
N GLU A 104 -12.06 23.49 -8.13
CA GLU A 104 -10.96 23.25 -9.09
C GLU A 104 -10.36 21.87 -8.93
N ILE A 105 -10.10 21.42 -7.70
CA ILE A 105 -9.58 20.06 -7.40
C ILE A 105 -10.58 19.00 -7.88
N LEU A 106 -11.87 19.19 -7.62
CA LEU A 106 -12.90 18.26 -8.06
C LEU A 106 -13.00 18.20 -9.61
N ALA A 107 -12.87 19.35 -10.27
CA ALA A 107 -12.86 19.40 -11.73
C ALA A 107 -11.63 18.66 -12.30
N GLU A 108 -10.47 18.80 -11.67
CA GLU A 108 -9.25 18.07 -12.06
C GLU A 108 -9.42 16.55 -11.84
N ALA A 109 -9.94 16.15 -10.68
CA ALA A 109 -10.18 14.74 -10.35
C ALA A 109 -11.18 14.05 -11.28
N ARG A 110 -12.06 14.83 -11.93
CA ARG A 110 -13.06 14.34 -12.90
C ARG A 110 -12.59 14.35 -14.35
N LYS A 111 -11.41 14.92 -14.63
CA LYS A 111 -10.89 14.86 -15.99
C LYS A 111 -10.71 13.40 -16.38
N PRO A 112 -11.23 12.98 -17.54
CA PRO A 112 -10.96 11.64 -18.04
C PRO A 112 -9.45 11.50 -18.21
N VAL A 113 -8.90 10.36 -17.76
CA VAL A 113 -7.51 10.04 -18.06
C VAL A 113 -7.36 10.03 -19.57
N GLU A 114 -6.62 11.00 -20.11
CA GLU A 114 -6.36 11.07 -21.53
C GLU A 114 -5.61 9.81 -21.94
N TYR A 115 -6.30 8.93 -22.65
CA TYR A 115 -5.66 7.74 -23.21
C TYR A 115 -4.70 8.22 -24.31
N ILE A 116 -3.41 8.24 -23.98
CA ILE A 116 -2.36 8.47 -24.98
C ILE A 116 -2.20 7.15 -25.74
N PRO A 117 -2.69 7.06 -26.99
CA PRO A 117 -2.55 5.84 -27.75
C PRO A 117 -1.07 5.54 -27.97
N TYR A 118 -0.71 4.27 -27.90
CA TYR A 118 0.64 3.82 -28.23
C TYR A 118 1.06 4.39 -29.59
N THR A 119 2.19 5.07 -29.60
CA THR A 119 2.78 5.51 -30.87
C THR A 119 3.20 4.29 -31.69
N ALA A 120 3.22 4.41 -33.03
CA ALA A 120 3.69 3.33 -33.91
C ALA A 120 5.09 2.83 -33.50
N GLU A 121 5.97 3.74 -33.04
CA GLU A 121 7.31 3.42 -32.54
C GLU A 121 7.29 2.57 -31.24
N GLN A 122 6.38 2.86 -30.33
CA GLN A 122 6.19 2.05 -29.12
C GLN A 122 5.65 0.66 -29.45
N LEU A 123 4.73 0.57 -30.42
CA LEU A 123 4.18 -0.70 -30.90
C LEU A 123 5.26 -1.57 -31.55
N GLU A 124 6.18 -0.96 -32.32
CA GLU A 124 7.31 -1.68 -32.91
C GLU A 124 8.30 -2.17 -31.85
N LYS A 125 8.62 -1.33 -30.85
CA LYS A 125 9.45 -1.76 -29.71
C LYS A 125 8.81 -2.91 -28.95
N ASP A 126 7.48 -2.96 -28.87
CA ASP A 126 6.75 -4.04 -28.21
C ASP A 126 6.80 -5.36 -28.98
N LYS A 127 6.93 -5.30 -30.31
CA LYS A 127 7.07 -6.46 -31.18
C LYS A 127 8.51 -7.02 -31.20
N GLN A 128 9.50 -6.29 -30.68
CA GLN A 128 10.86 -6.79 -30.64
C GLN A 128 10.98 -8.07 -29.81
N PRO A 129 11.74 -9.07 -30.27
CA PRO A 129 11.94 -10.29 -29.53
C PRO A 129 12.70 -10.04 -28.23
N MET A 130 12.59 -10.95 -27.29
CA MET A 130 13.36 -10.90 -26.06
C MET A 130 14.85 -10.95 -26.35
N SER A 131 15.63 -10.02 -25.79
CA SER A 131 17.10 -10.06 -25.85
C SER A 131 17.59 -11.16 -24.93
N LEU A 132 18.33 -12.12 -25.46
CA LEU A 132 18.98 -13.17 -24.69
C LEU A 132 20.43 -12.78 -24.39
N PHE A 133 20.90 -13.12 -23.19
CA PHE A 133 22.26 -12.93 -22.80
C PHE A 133 22.81 -14.17 -22.10
N VAL A 134 24.12 -14.36 -22.24
CA VAL A 134 24.91 -15.37 -21.53
C VAL A 134 26.05 -14.65 -20.82
N GLY A 135 26.26 -14.94 -19.56
CA GLY A 135 27.31 -14.31 -18.77
C GLY A 135 28.13 -15.32 -17.98
N TYR A 136 29.43 -15.04 -17.86
CA TYR A 136 30.31 -15.76 -16.97
C TYR A 136 30.47 -15.00 -15.65
N HIS A 137 30.45 -15.74 -14.53
CA HIS A 137 30.66 -15.19 -13.20
C HIS A 137 31.83 -15.89 -12.51
N TYR A 138 32.72 -15.07 -11.95
CA TYR A 138 33.82 -15.54 -11.13
C TYR A 138 33.59 -15.16 -9.66
N SER A 139 33.91 -16.05 -8.76
CA SER A 139 34.07 -15.74 -7.33
C SER A 139 35.13 -16.64 -6.74
N ILE A 140 35.81 -16.18 -5.69
CA ILE A 140 36.92 -16.94 -5.05
C ILE A 140 36.44 -18.30 -4.56
N GLU A 141 35.22 -18.39 -4.03
CA GLU A 141 34.71 -19.65 -3.48
C GLU A 141 34.11 -20.60 -4.53
N ALA A 142 33.64 -20.07 -5.65
CA ALA A 142 33.08 -20.84 -6.75
C ALA A 142 33.41 -20.16 -8.08
N PRO A 143 34.63 -20.48 -8.62
CA PRO A 143 35.20 -19.74 -9.77
C PRO A 143 34.49 -20.00 -11.10
N TYR A 144 33.70 -21.08 -11.18
CA TYR A 144 33.01 -21.44 -12.42
C TYR A 144 31.53 -21.12 -12.31
N GLY A 145 31.12 -20.04 -12.97
CA GLY A 145 29.72 -19.61 -12.95
C GLY A 145 29.21 -19.25 -14.33
N LEU A 146 28.02 -19.74 -14.66
CA LEU A 146 27.31 -19.44 -15.89
C LEU A 146 25.96 -18.79 -15.54
N THR A 147 25.61 -17.73 -16.26
CA THR A 147 24.27 -17.12 -16.22
C THR A 147 23.71 -17.12 -17.62
N ILE A 148 22.44 -17.49 -17.73
CA ILE A 148 21.64 -17.35 -18.94
C ILE A 148 20.41 -16.55 -18.55
N GLY A 149 20.02 -15.59 -19.37
CA GLY A 149 18.82 -14.80 -19.12
C GLY A 149 18.26 -14.14 -20.35
N GLY A 150 17.12 -13.54 -20.19
CA GLY A 150 16.44 -12.77 -21.21
C GLY A 150 15.79 -11.53 -20.65
N MET A 151 15.73 -10.49 -21.46
CA MET A 151 15.10 -9.23 -21.09
C MET A 151 14.18 -8.74 -22.21
N LYS A 152 12.98 -8.30 -21.83
CA LYS A 152 12.05 -7.62 -22.72
C LYS A 152 11.48 -6.41 -22.01
N LYS A 153 11.73 -5.20 -22.53
CA LYS A 153 11.35 -3.93 -21.90
C LYS A 153 11.87 -3.82 -20.46
N HIS A 154 10.95 -3.88 -19.50
CA HIS A 154 11.21 -3.72 -18.07
C HIS A 154 11.17 -5.05 -17.29
N VAL A 155 10.92 -6.16 -17.98
CA VAL A 155 10.83 -7.49 -17.37
C VAL A 155 11.94 -8.37 -17.91
N GLY A 156 12.67 -9.00 -17.00
CA GLY A 156 13.72 -9.94 -17.33
C GLY A 156 13.70 -11.14 -16.41
N TRP A 157 14.30 -12.23 -16.88
CA TRP A 157 14.55 -13.41 -16.09
C TRP A 157 16.00 -13.84 -16.27
N TYR A 158 16.54 -14.49 -15.28
CA TYR A 158 17.85 -15.15 -15.42
C TYR A 158 17.91 -16.42 -14.58
N ALA A 159 18.77 -17.33 -15.01
CA ALA A 159 19.17 -18.48 -14.24
C ALA A 159 20.69 -18.47 -14.10
N ARG A 160 21.18 -18.71 -12.89
CA ARG A 160 22.59 -18.71 -12.57
C ARG A 160 23.00 -20.01 -11.89
N PHE A 161 24.12 -20.54 -12.33
CA PHE A 161 24.77 -21.69 -11.69
C PHE A 161 26.21 -21.34 -11.39
N LYS A 162 26.70 -21.69 -10.20
CA LYS A 162 28.11 -21.56 -9.81
C LYS A 162 28.59 -22.84 -9.15
N THR A 163 29.84 -23.19 -9.40
CA THR A 163 30.49 -24.36 -8.80
C THR A 163 32.00 -24.15 -8.64
N ASN A 164 32.55 -24.76 -7.63
CA ASN A 164 34.00 -24.91 -7.50
C ASN A 164 34.52 -26.22 -8.11
N MET A 165 33.66 -27.03 -8.71
CA MET A 165 33.95 -28.38 -9.24
C MET A 165 34.59 -29.33 -8.22
N GLY A 166 34.56 -28.98 -6.93
CA GLY A 166 35.21 -29.79 -5.89
C GLY A 166 36.71 -29.64 -5.80
N PHE A 167 37.30 -28.55 -6.35
CA PHE A 167 38.74 -28.33 -6.30
C PHE A 167 39.28 -27.80 -4.97
N ASP A 168 38.41 -27.33 -4.08
CA ASP A 168 38.83 -26.92 -2.74
C ASP A 168 39.22 -28.15 -1.91
N LYS A 169 40.48 -28.29 -1.66
CA LYS A 169 40.99 -29.31 -0.73
C LYS A 169 40.82 -28.86 0.71
N TYR A 170 40.43 -29.76 1.56
CA TYR A 170 40.40 -29.52 2.99
C TYR A 170 41.02 -30.70 3.72
N THR A 171 41.66 -30.43 4.84
CA THR A 171 42.23 -31.43 5.73
C THR A 171 41.62 -31.26 7.10
N THR A 172 41.10 -32.30 7.68
CA THR A 172 40.53 -32.31 9.03
C THR A 172 41.14 -33.47 9.83
N LYS A 173 41.30 -33.28 11.14
CA LYS A 173 41.72 -34.35 12.04
C LYS A 173 40.68 -35.46 12.10
N CYS A 174 41.12 -36.69 12.10
CA CYS A 174 40.22 -37.82 12.31
C CYS A 174 39.83 -37.90 13.78
N SER A 175 38.53 -38.08 14.06
CA SER A 175 38.03 -38.31 15.41
C SER A 175 37.28 -39.63 15.54
N ASP A 176 37.32 -40.22 16.69
CA ASP A 176 36.57 -41.42 17.06
C ASP A 176 35.06 -41.09 17.23
N ARG A 177 34.25 -42.10 17.54
CA ARG A 177 32.80 -41.99 17.77
C ARG A 177 32.42 -41.05 18.93
N ASN A 178 33.33 -40.81 19.87
CA ASN A 178 33.16 -40.01 21.08
C ASN A 178 33.77 -38.61 20.91
N GLY A 179 34.31 -38.28 19.72
CA GLY A 179 34.96 -37.00 19.44
C GLY A 179 36.42 -36.94 19.88
N GLY A 180 37.01 -38.04 20.32
CA GLY A 180 38.43 -38.15 20.64
C GLY A 180 39.27 -38.15 19.38
N GLU A 181 40.46 -37.51 19.43
CA GLU A 181 41.39 -37.46 18.32
C GLU A 181 42.04 -38.84 18.12
N ILE A 182 42.06 -39.33 16.87
CA ILE A 182 42.68 -40.59 16.53
C ILE A 182 44.17 -40.31 16.31
N ILE A 183 45.03 -40.94 17.15
CA ILE A 183 46.48 -40.73 17.12
C ILE A 183 47.15 -42.05 16.75
N ASP A 184 48.22 -41.95 15.95
CA ASP A 184 49.10 -43.07 15.69
C ASP A 184 50.01 -43.28 16.94
N PHE A 185 49.82 -44.35 17.67
CA PHE A 185 50.54 -44.67 18.87
C PHE A 185 52.03 -44.92 18.66
N SER A 186 52.44 -45.18 17.41
CA SER A 186 53.87 -45.39 17.10
C SER A 186 54.65 -44.12 16.85
N SER A 187 53.98 -43.07 16.35
CA SER A 187 54.58 -41.80 15.97
C SER A 187 54.07 -40.59 16.75
N ASP A 188 53.06 -40.80 17.61
CA ASP A 188 52.35 -39.75 18.36
C ASP A 188 51.79 -38.65 17.44
N GLN A 189 51.45 -39.01 16.23
CA GLN A 189 50.90 -38.09 15.24
C GLN A 189 49.40 -38.32 15.00
N SER A 190 48.66 -37.22 14.87
CA SER A 190 47.23 -37.27 14.56
C SER A 190 47.00 -37.71 13.13
N TYR A 191 46.00 -38.57 12.94
CA TYR A 191 45.51 -38.89 11.59
C TYR A 191 44.69 -37.75 10.98
N TYR A 192 44.94 -37.47 9.71
CA TYR A 192 44.25 -36.47 8.95
C TYR A 192 43.52 -37.08 7.76
N PHE A 193 42.28 -36.61 7.57
CA PHE A 193 41.52 -36.90 6.37
C PHE A 193 41.65 -35.70 5.41
N THR A 194 42.00 -35.96 4.18
CA THR A 194 42.04 -34.94 3.11
C THR A 194 40.97 -35.25 2.09
N GLY A 195 40.10 -34.33 1.82
CA GLY A 195 39.00 -34.48 0.87
C GLY A 195 38.84 -33.24 0.01
N ASN A 196 37.94 -33.32 -0.98
CA ASN A 196 37.54 -32.21 -1.83
C ASN A 196 36.18 -31.70 -1.41
N LYS A 197 36.04 -30.40 -1.13
CA LYS A 197 34.78 -29.79 -0.78
C LYS A 197 34.10 -29.24 -2.03
N LYS A 198 32.96 -29.76 -2.38
CA LYS A 198 32.15 -29.29 -3.50
C LYS A 198 31.16 -28.23 -3.03
N LYS A 199 31.23 -27.04 -3.64
CA LYS A 199 30.31 -25.93 -3.39
C LYS A 199 29.54 -25.62 -4.68
N ASN A 200 28.22 -25.61 -4.61
CA ASN A 200 27.34 -25.23 -5.71
C ASN A 200 26.36 -24.16 -5.22
N SER A 201 26.02 -23.21 -6.06
CA SER A 201 24.92 -22.28 -5.79
C SER A 201 24.08 -22.08 -7.05
N TYR A 202 22.80 -21.88 -6.84
CA TYR A 202 21.80 -21.66 -7.88
C TYR A 202 21.01 -20.38 -7.56
N ALA A 203 20.62 -19.62 -8.57
CA ALA A 203 19.75 -18.45 -8.45
C ALA A 203 18.92 -18.26 -9.73
#